data_21e147daedc8ec8f437e072e20554bdc
#
_entry.id   21e147daedc8ec8f437e072e20554bdc
#
_cell.length_a   1.000
_cell.length_b   1.000
_cell.length_c   1.000
_cell.angle_alpha   90.00
_cell.angle_beta   90.00
_cell.angle_gamma   90.00
#
_symmetry.space_group_name_H-M   'P 1'
#
loop_
_entity.id
_entity.type
_entity.pdbx_description
1 polymer ?
#
loop_
_entity_poly.entity_id
_entity_poly.type
_entity_poly.pdbx_seq_one_letter_code
_entity_poly.pdbx_strand_id
1 'polypeptide(L)'
;MKLVHKFGEMWARNLKNINRIPGSKTPKGGEGIYVLYDGSMPVYVGKGYIKGRIRKARLSKSRGPFWDHFSWYVLNEPEMIHDTEVLILRMLPPYLRFLTKQSGHFLGVHHEEEADQNAEYISRKVRKKKS
;
A
#
# COMPACT_ATOMS: atom_id res chain seq x y z
N MET A 1 22.00 3.70 -0.72
CA MET A 1 20.93 4.23 0.11
C MET A 1 19.90 3.15 0.37
N LYS A 2 19.43 3.04 1.59
CA LYS A 2 18.41 2.05 1.94
C LYS A 2 17.05 2.69 1.82
N LEU A 3 16.13 2.01 1.15
CA LEU A 3 14.76 2.49 1.00
C LEU A 3 14.01 2.46 2.34
N VAL A 4 14.08 1.33 3.03
CA VAL A 4 13.33 1.13 4.29
C VAL A 4 14.24 1.39 5.48
N HIS A 5 13.76 2.22 6.41
CA HIS A 5 14.45 2.52 7.66
C HIS A 5 14.10 1.51 8.75
N LYS A 6 12.82 1.23 8.92
CA LYS A 6 12.33 0.35 9.97
C LYS A 6 10.97 -0.20 9.55
N PHE A 7 10.65 -1.42 9.95
CA PHE A 7 9.38 -2.01 9.54
C PHE A 7 8.88 -3.06 10.55
N GLY A 8 7.59 -3.36 10.44
CA GLY A 8 6.96 -4.46 11.14
C GLY A 8 5.95 -5.11 10.21
N GLU A 9 5.87 -6.44 10.23
CA GLU A 9 5.02 -7.16 9.31
C GLU A 9 4.01 -8.06 10.01
N MET A 10 2.79 -8.04 9.50
CA MET A 10 1.69 -8.91 9.95
C MET A 10 1.45 -8.83 11.46
N TRP A 11 1.41 -7.63 11.97
CA TRP A 11 1.06 -7.40 13.37
C TRP A 11 -0.45 -7.47 13.55
N ALA A 12 -0.88 -8.14 14.61
CA ALA A 12 -2.30 -8.19 14.96
C ALA A 12 -2.83 -6.79 15.28
N ARG A 13 -4.06 -6.54 14.86
CA ARG A 13 -4.73 -5.26 15.10
C ARG A 13 -5.14 -5.13 16.56
N ASN A 14 -4.30 -4.48 17.34
CA ASN A 14 -4.65 -4.12 18.71
C ASN A 14 -3.91 -2.83 19.07
N LEU A 15 -4.39 -2.15 20.12
CA LEU A 15 -3.81 -0.86 20.49
C LEU A 15 -2.35 -0.97 20.89
N LYS A 16 -1.97 -2.06 21.54
CA LYS A 16 -0.58 -2.27 21.95
C LYS A 16 0.34 -2.24 20.75
N ASN A 17 -0.02 -2.98 19.71
CA ASN A 17 0.80 -3.04 18.49
C ASN A 17 0.76 -1.71 17.74
N ILE A 18 -0.39 -1.09 17.62
CA ILE A 18 -0.51 0.21 16.95
C ILE A 18 0.35 1.26 17.65
N ASN A 19 0.36 1.26 18.97
CA ASN A 19 1.16 2.23 19.73
C ASN A 19 2.67 2.00 19.60
N ARG A 20 3.10 0.82 19.17
CA ARG A 20 4.51 0.52 18.94
C ARG A 20 5.02 1.03 17.59
N ILE A 21 4.14 1.46 16.70
CA ILE A 21 4.56 2.04 15.43
C ILE A 21 5.33 3.34 15.72
N PRO A 22 6.46 3.60 15.02
CA PRO A 22 7.21 4.85 15.22
C PRO A 22 6.33 6.08 15.03
N GLY A 23 6.43 7.02 15.96
CA GLY A 23 5.66 8.25 15.92
C GLY A 23 6.38 9.38 15.18
N SER A 24 5.69 10.52 15.07
CA SER A 24 6.21 11.69 14.36
C SER A 24 7.48 12.26 15.00
N LYS A 25 7.73 11.95 16.26
CA LYS A 25 8.90 12.46 17.00
C LYS A 25 10.15 11.60 16.78
N THR A 26 10.05 10.49 16.05
CA THR A 26 11.22 9.68 15.73
C THR A 26 12.07 10.39 14.66
N PRO A 27 13.37 10.05 14.55
CA PRO A 27 14.25 10.73 13.58
C PRO A 27 13.72 10.73 12.15
N LYS A 28 12.99 9.71 11.74
CA LYS A 28 12.43 9.62 10.39
C LYS A 28 10.97 10.04 10.31
N GLY A 29 10.39 10.55 11.39
CA GLY A 29 9.02 11.07 11.38
C GLY A 29 7.91 10.05 11.25
N GLY A 30 8.21 8.77 11.22
CA GLY A 30 7.20 7.73 11.13
C GLY A 30 6.41 7.72 9.83
N GLU A 31 6.97 8.30 8.77
CA GLU A 31 6.30 8.34 7.48
C GLU A 31 6.73 7.20 6.57
N GLY A 32 5.80 6.67 5.81
CA GLY A 32 6.10 5.58 4.90
C GLY A 32 4.87 4.95 4.32
N ILE A 33 4.93 3.64 4.18
CA ILE A 33 3.88 2.83 3.55
C ILE A 33 3.32 1.86 4.59
N TYR A 34 2.01 1.62 4.52
CA TYR A 34 1.40 0.60 5.35
C TYR A 34 0.42 -0.23 4.54
N VAL A 35 0.18 -1.44 5.00
CA VAL A 35 -0.74 -2.37 4.36
C VAL A 35 -1.67 -2.93 5.42
N LEU A 36 -2.96 -2.95 5.13
CA LEU A 36 -3.96 -3.57 5.98
C LEU A 36 -4.37 -4.91 5.37
N TYR A 37 -4.57 -5.92 6.21
CA TYR A 37 -4.87 -7.27 5.76
C TYR A 37 -6.14 -7.80 6.41
N ASP A 38 -6.88 -8.58 5.64
CA ASP A 38 -7.93 -9.44 6.15
C ASP A 38 -7.35 -10.87 6.14
N GLY A 39 -6.96 -11.37 7.32
CA GLY A 39 -6.14 -12.57 7.40
C GLY A 39 -4.80 -12.33 6.72
N SER A 40 -4.50 -13.08 5.67
CA SER A 40 -3.28 -12.92 4.88
C SER A 40 -3.51 -12.11 3.60
N MET A 41 -4.74 -11.69 3.35
CA MET A 41 -5.09 -10.97 2.11
C MET A 41 -4.91 -9.47 2.30
N PRO A 42 -4.06 -8.80 1.51
CA PRO A 42 -3.98 -7.35 1.57
C PRO A 42 -5.26 -6.73 1.02
N VAL A 43 -5.83 -5.81 1.78
CA VAL A 43 -7.08 -5.15 1.39
C VAL A 43 -6.93 -3.64 1.23
N TYR A 44 -5.82 -3.07 1.68
CA TYR A 44 -5.59 -1.65 1.54
C TYR A 44 -4.10 -1.35 1.64
N VAL A 45 -3.62 -0.46 0.77
CA VAL A 45 -2.26 0.08 0.81
C VAL A 45 -2.36 1.59 0.93
N GLY A 46 -1.64 2.16 1.88
CA GLY A 46 -1.67 3.59 2.09
C GLY A 46 -0.29 4.16 2.38
N LYS A 47 -0.22 5.47 2.46
CA LYS A 47 1.02 6.20 2.73
C LYS A 47 0.78 7.36 3.67
N GLY A 48 1.86 7.89 4.19
CA GLY A 48 1.86 9.08 5.03
C GLY A 48 2.38 8.77 6.42
N TYR A 49 1.85 9.49 7.41
CA TYR A 49 2.20 9.26 8.80
C TYR A 49 1.49 7.99 9.28
N ILE A 50 2.23 6.90 9.32
CA ILE A 50 1.67 5.56 9.44
C ILE A 50 0.82 5.39 10.69
N LYS A 51 1.34 5.74 11.86
CA LYS A 51 0.62 5.54 13.13
C LYS A 51 -0.74 6.24 13.13
N GLY A 52 -0.78 7.47 12.67
CA GLY A 52 -2.03 8.24 12.61
C GLY A 52 -3.00 7.65 11.60
N ARG A 53 -2.51 7.20 10.45
CA ARG A 53 -3.36 6.60 9.42
C ARG A 53 -3.98 5.30 9.86
N ILE A 54 -3.20 4.45 10.54
CA ILE A 54 -3.71 3.17 11.03
C ILE A 54 -4.72 3.38 12.16
N ARG A 55 -4.48 4.36 13.04
CA ARG A 55 -5.46 4.72 14.07
C ARG A 55 -6.79 5.15 13.45
N LYS A 56 -6.74 5.96 12.40
CA LYS A 56 -7.94 6.38 11.68
C LYS A 56 -8.64 5.20 11.01
N ALA A 57 -7.88 4.31 10.38
CA ALA A 57 -8.44 3.15 9.72
C ALA A 57 -9.16 2.23 10.71
N ARG A 58 -8.64 2.11 11.92
CA ARG A 58 -9.25 1.30 12.98
C ARG A 58 -10.63 1.85 13.36
N LEU A 59 -10.77 3.16 13.37
CA LEU A 59 -12.01 3.83 13.77
C LEU A 59 -12.96 4.07 12.57
N SER A 60 -12.51 3.82 11.37
CA SER A 60 -13.31 4.06 10.18
C SER A 60 -14.48 3.07 10.10
N LYS A 61 -15.69 3.59 9.86
CA LYS A 61 -16.87 2.75 9.70
C LYS A 61 -16.82 1.90 8.44
N SER A 62 -16.17 2.41 7.40
CA SER A 62 -16.10 1.69 6.11
C SER A 62 -14.94 0.70 6.05
N ARG A 63 -13.82 0.98 6.72
CA ARG A 63 -12.62 0.14 6.66
C ARG A 63 -12.40 -0.69 7.91
N GLY A 64 -12.75 -0.14 9.08
CA GLY A 64 -12.45 -0.76 10.35
C GLY A 64 -12.85 -2.23 10.45
N PRO A 65 -14.04 -2.64 9.97
CA PRO A 65 -14.47 -4.03 10.09
C PRO A 65 -13.76 -5.01 9.15
N PHE A 66 -12.96 -4.52 8.20
CA PHE A 66 -12.48 -5.34 7.10
C PHE A 66 -11.01 -5.71 7.18
N TRP A 67 -10.32 -5.39 8.28
CA TRP A 67 -8.92 -5.76 8.42
C TRP A 67 -8.61 -6.17 9.85
N ASP A 68 -7.68 -7.10 10.02
CA ASP A 68 -7.31 -7.63 11.33
C ASP A 68 -5.81 -7.67 11.56
N HIS A 69 -5.01 -7.43 10.53
CA HIS A 69 -3.56 -7.37 10.62
C HIS A 69 -3.05 -6.20 9.81
N PHE A 70 -1.84 -5.76 10.11
CA PHE A 70 -1.22 -4.68 9.36
C PHE A 70 0.30 -4.85 9.30
N SER A 71 0.87 -4.28 8.25
CA SER A 71 2.31 -4.13 8.11
C SER A 71 2.63 -2.67 7.92
N TRP A 72 3.83 -2.26 8.30
CA TRP A 72 4.23 -0.87 8.16
C TRP A 72 5.71 -0.79 7.81
N TYR A 73 6.05 0.21 7.02
CA TYR A 73 7.40 0.40 6.52
C TYR A 73 7.73 1.90 6.53
N VAL A 74 8.55 2.31 7.49
CA VAL A 74 9.05 3.69 7.55
C VAL A 74 10.16 3.83 6.51
N LEU A 75 10.05 4.80 5.62
CA LEU A 75 11.03 5.00 4.56
C LEU A 75 12.08 6.01 4.98
N ASN A 76 13.30 5.83 4.46
CA ASN A 76 14.41 6.73 4.77
C ASN A 76 14.26 8.11 4.13
N GLU A 77 13.71 8.14 2.91
CA GLU A 77 13.59 9.36 2.13
C GLU A 77 12.12 9.68 1.90
N PRO A 78 11.58 10.73 2.53
CA PRO A 78 10.16 11.07 2.37
C PRO A 78 9.75 11.29 0.92
N GLU A 79 10.63 11.79 0.07
CA GLU A 79 10.33 12.00 -1.35
C GLU A 79 10.11 10.69 -2.11
N MET A 80 10.52 9.56 -1.56
CA MET A 80 10.33 8.26 -2.20
C MET A 80 8.99 7.62 -1.86
N ILE A 81 8.27 8.17 -0.90
CA ILE A 81 7.05 7.55 -0.39
C ILE A 81 5.98 7.46 -1.46
N HIS A 82 5.73 8.54 -2.17
CA HIS A 82 4.69 8.56 -3.20
C HIS A 82 4.93 7.53 -4.29
N ASP A 83 6.12 7.53 -4.87
CA ASP A 83 6.42 6.59 -5.97
C ASP A 83 6.47 5.15 -5.48
N THR A 84 6.89 4.91 -4.25
CA THR A 84 6.87 3.56 -3.68
C THR A 84 5.44 3.04 -3.56
N GLU A 85 4.52 3.87 -3.08
CA GLU A 85 3.12 3.49 -3.01
C GLU A 85 2.55 3.21 -4.40
N VAL A 86 2.83 4.09 -5.35
CA VAL A 86 2.35 3.93 -6.72
C VAL A 86 2.87 2.62 -7.33
N LEU A 87 4.15 2.31 -7.11
CA LEU A 87 4.74 1.08 -7.60
C LEU A 87 4.01 -0.15 -7.03
N ILE A 88 3.79 -0.15 -5.73
CA ILE A 88 3.08 -1.25 -5.07
C ILE A 88 1.68 -1.42 -5.63
N LEU A 89 0.94 -0.31 -5.75
CA LEU A 89 -0.42 -0.35 -6.27
C LEU A 89 -0.49 -0.86 -7.69
N ARG A 90 0.50 -0.51 -8.52
CA ARG A 90 0.54 -0.98 -9.91
C ARG A 90 0.88 -2.45 -10.03
N MET A 91 1.58 -3.00 -9.05
CA MET A 91 1.91 -4.43 -9.04
C MET A 91 0.79 -5.29 -8.47
N LEU A 92 -0.14 -4.71 -7.73
CA LEU A 92 -1.25 -5.45 -7.16
C LEU A 92 -2.31 -5.79 -8.21
N PRO A 93 -3.03 -6.89 -8.04
CA PRO A 93 -4.16 -7.19 -8.91
C PRO A 93 -5.18 -6.05 -8.91
N PRO A 94 -5.86 -5.81 -10.03
CA PRO A 94 -6.81 -4.69 -10.13
C PRO A 94 -7.88 -4.67 -9.04
N TYR A 95 -8.34 -5.80 -8.57
CA TYR A 95 -9.37 -5.84 -7.54
C TYR A 95 -8.90 -5.26 -6.21
N LEU A 96 -7.60 -5.36 -5.90
CA LEU A 96 -7.05 -4.76 -4.69
C LEU A 96 -6.93 -3.25 -4.83
N ARG A 97 -6.56 -2.76 -6.02
CA ARG A 97 -6.51 -1.32 -6.29
C ARG A 97 -7.88 -0.68 -6.14
N PHE A 98 -8.92 -1.39 -6.48
CA PHE A 98 -10.28 -0.92 -6.33
C PHE A 98 -10.60 -0.57 -4.86
N LEU A 99 -10.11 -1.36 -3.93
CA LEU A 99 -10.34 -1.12 -2.52
C LEU A 99 -9.59 0.09 -1.98
N THR A 100 -8.46 0.44 -2.57
CA THR A 100 -7.65 1.57 -2.11
C THR A 100 -8.12 2.90 -2.68
N LYS A 101 -8.92 2.89 -3.75
CA LYS A 101 -9.39 4.08 -4.46
C LYS A 101 -8.25 4.99 -4.92
N GLN A 102 -7.08 4.41 -5.17
CA GLN A 102 -5.90 5.15 -5.61
C GLN A 102 -5.65 4.91 -7.08
N SER A 103 -5.54 5.98 -7.86
CA SER A 103 -5.21 5.87 -9.27
C SER A 103 -3.71 5.90 -9.53
N GLY A 104 -2.95 6.46 -8.63
CA GLY A 104 -1.51 6.43 -8.63
C GLY A 104 -0.79 6.83 -9.91
N HIS A 105 -0.08 7.96 -9.87
CA HIS A 105 0.78 8.41 -10.97
C HIS A 105 2.18 8.65 -10.44
N PHE A 106 3.18 8.14 -11.15
CA PHE A 106 4.56 8.43 -10.80
C PHE A 106 4.87 9.90 -11.08
N LEU A 107 5.67 10.50 -10.21
CA LEU A 107 6.10 11.88 -10.38
C LEU A 107 7.32 11.95 -11.27
N GLY A 108 7.26 12.80 -12.31
CA GLY A 108 8.41 13.05 -13.16
C GLY A 108 8.91 11.87 -13.97
N VAL A 109 8.10 10.85 -14.15
CA VAL A 109 8.50 9.65 -14.86
C VAL A 109 7.79 9.59 -16.21
N HIS A 110 8.56 9.28 -17.23
CA HIS A 110 8.03 9.12 -18.57
C HIS A 110 7.43 7.72 -18.73
N HIS A 111 6.18 7.68 -19.18
CA HIS A 111 5.51 6.40 -19.45
C HIS A 111 5.74 6.00 -20.89
N GLU A 112 6.29 4.83 -21.06
CA GLU A 112 6.46 4.25 -22.37
C GLU A 112 5.61 3.00 -22.48
N GLU A 113 4.66 3.01 -23.39
CA GLU A 113 3.75 1.90 -23.56
C GLU A 113 4.37 0.84 -24.46
N GLU A 114 4.23 -0.41 -24.05
CA GLU A 114 4.72 -1.52 -24.84
C GLU A 114 3.86 -1.71 -26.10
N ALA A 115 4.50 -1.73 -27.24
CA ALA A 115 3.79 -1.84 -28.50
C ALA A 115 3.11 -3.21 -28.69
N ASP A 116 3.74 -4.24 -28.20
CA ASP A 116 3.25 -5.61 -28.38
C ASP A 116 2.98 -6.30 -27.07
N GLN A 117 2.48 -5.55 -26.13
CA GLN A 117 2.16 -6.06 -24.80
C GLN A 117 1.72 -7.50 -24.89
N ASN A 118 2.40 -8.36 -24.22
CA ASN A 118 2.15 -9.77 -24.22
C ASN A 118 0.76 -10.16 -24.76
N ALA A 119 0.63 -10.04 -26.05
CA ALA A 119 -0.66 -10.10 -26.71
C ALA A 119 -1.38 -11.40 -26.45
N GLU A 120 -0.65 -12.50 -26.39
CA GLU A 120 -1.27 -13.80 -26.22
C GLU A 120 -1.92 -13.95 -24.84
N TYR A 121 -1.21 -13.59 -23.79
CA TYR A 121 -1.76 -13.70 -22.44
C TYR A 121 -2.92 -12.76 -22.21
N ILE A 122 -2.75 -11.51 -22.63
CA ILE A 122 -3.80 -10.49 -22.46
C ILE A 122 -5.03 -10.86 -23.29
N SER A 123 -4.83 -11.36 -24.51
CA SER A 123 -5.93 -11.75 -25.37
C SER A 123 -6.77 -12.86 -24.77
N ARG A 124 -6.15 -13.83 -24.12
CA ARG A 124 -6.90 -14.89 -23.48
C ARG A 124 -7.81 -14.37 -22.37
N LYS A 125 -7.33 -13.44 -21.59
CA LYS A 125 -8.15 -12.84 -20.53
C LYS A 125 -9.29 -12.02 -21.11
N VAL A 126 -9.03 -11.26 -22.13
CA VAL A 126 -10.05 -10.46 -22.80
C VAL A 126 -11.13 -11.34 -23.41
N ARG A 127 -10.74 -12.43 -24.05
CA ARG A 127 -11.71 -13.35 -24.63
C ARG A 127 -12.63 -13.96 -23.61
N LYS A 128 -12.12 -14.29 -22.43
CA LYS A 128 -12.96 -14.78 -21.33
C LYS A 128 -13.99 -13.77 -20.89
N LYS A 129 -13.66 -12.48 -20.96
CA LYS A 129 -14.59 -11.43 -20.57
C LYS A 129 -15.65 -11.18 -21.65
N LYS A 130 -15.33 -11.44 -22.89
CA LYS A 130 -16.22 -11.18 -24.01
C LYS A 130 -17.22 -12.30 -24.28
N SER A 131 -16.89 -13.47 -23.88
CA SER A 131 -17.77 -14.63 -24.11
C SER A 131 -18.87 -14.76 -23.06
#